data_74191a4bff950e924a8961893b35df4d
#
_entry.id   74191a4bff950e924a8961893b35df4d
#
_cell.length_a   1.000
_cell.length_b   1.000
_cell.length_c   1.000
_cell.angle_alpha   90.00
_cell.angle_beta   90.00
_cell.angle_gamma   90.00
#
_symmetry.space_group_name_H-M   'P 1'
#
loop_
_entity.id
_entity.type
_entity.pdbx_description
1 polymer ?
#
loop_
_entity_poly.entity_id
_entity_poly.type
_entity_poly.pdbx_seq_one_letter_code
_entity_poly.pdbx_strand_id
1 'polypeptide(L)'
;MKTKIILFFALLFLLLVLFSCRTEKKPASLPVTDIPGPKQEWAIVIHGGAGGMTKATLSPELEKEFRESLLTAVNTGKKILVEGGSALDAVEQTIRTMEDNPLFNAGKGAVFTHEGRNELDAAIMDGSNLAAGAVAGVTDIKNPITAARRVMTNSPHVLLAGAGASQFAKEQGLEIVPPSYFYTEKRFNELREILKKEKYGTVGCCALDKRGNLAAGTSTGGMANKRYNRIGDSPIIGAGTYANNKTCAVSGTGHGEYFIRWTVAHDISALMEYKGLSVKEASELIVNDKLVKAGGSGGVICVDKNGNISMPFNSAGMFRGFATADGKEGIFVYKDEVIK
;
A
#
# COMPACT_ATOMS: atom_id res chain seq x y z
N MET A 1 16.92 10.81 69.25
CA MET A 1 16.41 11.58 68.06
C MET A 1 16.92 11.05 66.71
N LYS A 2 18.18 10.64 66.58
CA LYS A 2 18.74 10.19 65.28
C LYS A 2 18.12 8.90 64.70
N THR A 3 17.72 7.95 65.57
CA THR A 3 17.15 6.65 65.14
C THR A 3 15.72 6.78 64.56
N LYS A 4 14.90 7.72 65.04
CA LYS A 4 13.54 7.96 64.52
C LYS A 4 13.53 8.64 63.15
N ILE A 5 14.57 9.44 62.84
CA ILE A 5 14.72 10.11 61.54
C ILE A 5 15.11 9.10 60.43
N ILE A 6 15.99 8.14 60.76
CA ILE A 6 16.40 7.08 59.80
C ILE A 6 15.22 6.17 59.44
N LEU A 7 14.37 5.81 60.42
CA LEU A 7 13.18 5.00 60.17
C LEU A 7 12.16 5.72 59.25
N PHE A 8 12.03 7.04 59.44
CA PHE A 8 11.09 7.85 58.62
C PHE A 8 11.55 7.95 57.16
N PHE A 9 12.85 8.14 56.90
CA PHE A 9 13.43 8.16 55.55
C PHE A 9 13.39 6.77 54.89
N ALA A 10 13.59 5.68 55.64
CA ALA A 10 13.49 4.33 55.14
C ALA A 10 12.06 3.98 54.73
N LEU A 11 11.03 4.41 55.51
CA LEU A 11 9.62 4.23 55.22
C LEU A 11 9.17 5.06 54.00
N LEU A 12 9.70 6.30 53.89
CA LEU A 12 9.39 7.19 52.76
C LEU A 12 10.01 6.64 51.44
N PHE A 13 11.22 6.05 51.50
CA PHE A 13 11.87 5.41 50.34
C PHE A 13 11.15 4.13 49.92
N LEU A 14 10.63 3.33 50.87
CA LEU A 14 9.83 2.15 50.60
C LEU A 14 8.49 2.51 49.96
N LEU A 15 7.84 3.60 50.39
CA LEU A 15 6.62 4.13 49.77
C LEU A 15 6.85 4.67 48.34
N LEU A 16 8.00 5.30 48.07
CA LEU A 16 8.37 5.77 46.73
C LEU A 16 8.63 4.60 45.75
N VAL A 17 9.21 3.49 46.23
CA VAL A 17 9.45 2.29 45.40
C VAL A 17 8.16 1.57 45.11
N LEU A 18 7.16 1.56 45.99
CA LEU A 18 5.84 0.97 45.77
C LEU A 18 4.95 1.78 44.81
N PHE A 19 5.20 3.08 44.64
CA PHE A 19 4.51 3.93 43.68
C PHE A 19 5.14 3.89 42.26
N SER A 20 6.33 3.31 42.09
CA SER A 20 7.02 3.21 40.80
C SER A 20 6.59 2.00 39.96
N CYS A 21 5.79 1.08 40.49
CA CYS A 21 5.12 0.05 39.69
C CYS A 21 3.81 0.58 39.10
N ARG A 22 3.88 1.67 38.30
CA ARG A 22 2.84 1.90 37.31
C ARG A 22 2.92 0.79 36.28
N THR A 23 2.04 -0.17 36.38
CA THR A 23 1.72 -1.06 35.26
C THR A 23 1.33 -0.15 34.09
N GLU A 24 2.25 0.04 33.13
CA GLU A 24 1.87 0.53 31.82
C GLU A 24 0.79 -0.42 31.33
N LYS A 25 -0.47 0.06 31.33
CA LYS A 25 -1.52 -0.62 30.55
C LYS A 25 -1.00 -0.72 29.14
N LYS A 26 -0.59 -1.93 28.71
CA LYS A 26 -0.40 -2.21 27.30
C LYS A 26 -1.57 -1.57 26.56
N PRO A 27 -1.32 -0.71 25.55
CA PRO A 27 -2.42 -0.17 24.76
C PRO A 27 -3.26 -1.36 24.26
N ALA A 28 -4.58 -1.24 24.37
CA ALA A 28 -5.50 -2.26 23.89
C ALA A 28 -5.07 -2.66 22.48
N SER A 29 -4.80 -3.94 22.26
CA SER A 29 -4.38 -4.45 20.98
C SER A 29 -5.42 -4.05 19.95
N LEU A 30 -5.03 -3.19 18.99
CA LEU A 30 -5.83 -2.91 17.82
C LEU A 30 -6.17 -4.22 17.10
N PRO A 31 -7.30 -4.33 16.41
CA PRO A 31 -7.66 -5.55 15.72
C PRO A 31 -6.51 -6.01 14.81
N VAL A 32 -6.09 -7.24 15.00
CA VAL A 32 -4.94 -7.84 14.35
C VAL A 32 -5.27 -8.05 12.88
N THR A 33 -4.57 -7.35 12.01
CA THR A 33 -4.65 -7.48 10.54
C THR A 33 -3.60 -8.45 10.00
N ASP A 34 -3.27 -9.47 10.79
CA ASP A 34 -2.16 -10.38 10.53
C ASP A 34 -2.64 -11.80 10.24
N ILE A 35 -1.98 -12.47 9.31
CA ILE A 35 -2.22 -13.88 8.98
C ILE A 35 -0.94 -14.67 9.31
N PRO A 36 -0.70 -14.98 10.58
CA PRO A 36 0.38 -15.89 10.94
C PRO A 36 -0.01 -17.31 10.55
N GLY A 37 0.93 -18.04 9.98
CA GLY A 37 0.71 -19.43 9.56
C GLY A 37 2.02 -20.15 9.29
N PRO A 38 1.97 -21.44 8.94
CA PRO A 38 3.11 -22.12 8.39
C PRO A 38 3.56 -21.42 7.09
N LYS A 39 4.83 -21.59 6.73
CA LYS A 39 5.38 -21.04 5.49
C LYS A 39 4.47 -21.37 4.30
N GLN A 40 4.04 -20.34 3.58
CA GLN A 40 3.18 -20.46 2.41
C GLN A 40 4.00 -20.76 1.16
N GLU A 41 3.47 -21.61 0.27
CA GLU A 41 4.05 -21.78 -1.07
C GLU A 41 3.90 -20.53 -1.91
N TRP A 42 2.78 -19.84 -1.78
CA TRP A 42 2.49 -18.55 -2.41
C TRP A 42 1.54 -17.75 -1.55
N ALA A 43 1.59 -16.45 -1.69
CA ALA A 43 0.65 -15.52 -1.06
C ALA A 43 0.46 -14.28 -1.93
N ILE A 44 -0.73 -13.68 -1.89
CA ILE A 44 -1.05 -12.42 -2.53
C ILE A 44 -1.84 -11.53 -1.59
N VAL A 45 -1.54 -10.25 -1.59
CA VAL A 45 -2.27 -9.24 -0.84
C VAL A 45 -2.41 -7.98 -1.69
N ILE A 46 -3.60 -7.36 -1.66
CA ILE A 46 -3.92 -6.17 -2.44
C ILE A 46 -4.52 -5.07 -1.59
N HIS A 47 -4.41 -3.82 -2.06
CA HIS A 47 -5.23 -2.72 -1.60
C HIS A 47 -5.86 -1.96 -2.78
N GLY A 48 -7.04 -1.40 -2.56
CA GLY A 48 -7.77 -0.54 -3.48
C GLY A 48 -7.85 0.92 -3.01
N GLY A 49 -6.98 1.30 -2.07
CA GLY A 49 -6.90 2.64 -1.51
C GLY A 49 -7.29 2.73 -0.04
N ALA A 50 -6.65 3.64 0.68
CA ALA A 50 -7.00 4.03 2.05
C ALA A 50 -7.65 5.43 2.04
N GLY A 51 -8.55 5.70 2.99
CA GLY A 51 -9.21 7.00 3.08
C GLY A 51 -10.38 7.06 4.05
N GLY A 52 -11.31 7.96 3.80
CA GLY A 52 -12.47 8.27 4.65
C GLY A 52 -13.66 7.30 4.52
N MET A 53 -13.46 6.05 4.07
CA MET A 53 -14.52 5.08 3.90
C MET A 53 -15.03 4.58 5.25
N THR A 54 -16.32 4.76 5.50
CA THR A 54 -17.04 4.25 6.67
C THR A 54 -18.37 3.64 6.22
N LYS A 55 -19.00 2.84 7.08
CA LYS A 55 -20.36 2.31 6.82
C LYS A 55 -21.41 3.40 6.60
N ALA A 56 -21.14 4.62 7.08
CA ALA A 56 -22.02 5.77 6.88
C ALA A 56 -21.79 6.52 5.55
N THR A 57 -20.62 6.37 4.93
CA THR A 57 -20.23 7.11 3.72
C THR A 57 -20.25 6.26 2.46
N LEU A 58 -20.35 4.95 2.59
CA LEU A 58 -20.38 3.99 1.47
C LEU A 58 -21.76 3.34 1.41
N SER A 59 -22.48 3.50 0.27
CA SER A 59 -23.78 2.81 0.12
C SER A 59 -23.57 1.29 0.03
N PRO A 60 -24.58 0.48 0.44
CA PRO A 60 -24.48 -0.99 0.33
C PRO A 60 -24.17 -1.49 -1.08
N GLU A 61 -24.73 -0.84 -2.10
CA GLU A 61 -24.53 -1.20 -3.51
C GLU A 61 -23.08 -0.93 -3.92
N LEU A 62 -22.55 0.25 -3.57
CA LEU A 62 -21.18 0.63 -3.90
C LEU A 62 -20.17 -0.21 -3.10
N GLU A 63 -20.47 -0.55 -1.85
CA GLU A 63 -19.67 -1.48 -1.06
C GLU A 63 -19.59 -2.85 -1.74
N LYS A 64 -20.72 -3.39 -2.21
CA LYS A 64 -20.78 -4.65 -2.94
C LYS A 64 -19.92 -4.60 -4.21
N GLU A 65 -20.03 -3.54 -5.01
CA GLU A 65 -19.23 -3.36 -6.23
C GLU A 65 -17.72 -3.35 -5.92
N PHE A 66 -17.30 -2.65 -4.87
CA PHE A 66 -15.89 -2.65 -4.44
C PHE A 66 -15.43 -4.03 -4.00
N ARG A 67 -16.22 -4.76 -3.21
CA ARG A 67 -15.86 -6.11 -2.74
C ARG A 67 -15.74 -7.09 -3.91
N GLU A 68 -16.65 -7.06 -4.88
CA GLU A 68 -16.62 -7.90 -6.09
C GLU A 68 -15.41 -7.56 -6.97
N SER A 69 -15.09 -6.28 -7.12
CA SER A 69 -13.93 -5.81 -7.88
C SER A 69 -12.60 -6.20 -7.21
N LEU A 70 -12.50 -6.10 -5.90
CA LEU A 70 -11.32 -6.57 -5.14
C LEU A 70 -11.17 -8.09 -5.24
N LEU A 71 -12.25 -8.83 -5.12
CA LEU A 71 -12.23 -10.29 -5.27
C LEU A 71 -11.75 -10.70 -6.67
N THR A 72 -12.22 -10.02 -7.71
CA THR A 72 -11.77 -10.23 -9.09
C THR A 72 -10.26 -9.98 -9.22
N ALA A 73 -9.74 -8.90 -8.64
CA ALA A 73 -8.33 -8.58 -8.66
C ALA A 73 -7.48 -9.63 -7.91
N VAL A 74 -7.90 -10.04 -6.70
CA VAL A 74 -7.23 -11.13 -5.95
C VAL A 74 -7.20 -12.41 -6.76
N ASN A 75 -8.33 -12.82 -7.36
CA ASN A 75 -8.45 -14.04 -8.13
C ASN A 75 -7.57 -14.04 -9.39
N THR A 76 -7.37 -12.87 -10.03
CA THR A 76 -6.45 -12.73 -11.16
C THR A 76 -5.02 -13.12 -10.78
N GLY A 77 -4.48 -12.56 -9.71
CA GLY A 77 -3.12 -12.88 -9.27
C GLY A 77 -3.01 -14.27 -8.63
N LYS A 78 -4.02 -14.68 -7.84
CA LYS A 78 -4.12 -16.03 -7.27
C LYS A 78 -3.99 -17.11 -8.34
N LYS A 79 -4.71 -16.98 -9.46
CA LYS A 79 -4.65 -17.93 -10.57
C LYS A 79 -3.22 -18.10 -11.09
N ILE A 80 -2.51 -16.98 -11.34
CA ILE A 80 -1.13 -16.99 -11.82
C ILE A 80 -0.22 -17.73 -10.84
N LEU A 81 -0.32 -17.45 -9.54
CA LEU A 81 0.52 -18.06 -8.52
C LEU A 81 0.23 -19.55 -8.33
N VAL A 82 -1.04 -19.96 -8.37
CA VAL A 82 -1.46 -21.38 -8.32
C VAL A 82 -0.89 -22.15 -9.49
N GLU A 83 -0.88 -21.58 -10.69
CA GLU A 83 -0.33 -22.16 -11.92
C GLU A 83 1.22 -22.14 -11.97
N GLY A 84 1.90 -21.60 -10.94
CA GLY A 84 3.37 -21.52 -10.84
C GLY A 84 3.99 -20.32 -11.57
N GLY A 85 3.18 -19.33 -11.95
CA GLY A 85 3.65 -18.06 -12.51
C GLY A 85 4.46 -17.23 -11.51
N SER A 86 5.09 -16.17 -12.00
CA SER A 86 5.96 -15.32 -11.16
C SER A 86 5.15 -14.35 -10.28
N ALA A 87 5.75 -13.95 -9.16
CA ALA A 87 5.21 -12.87 -8.33
C ALA A 87 5.05 -11.56 -9.13
N LEU A 88 6.00 -11.26 -10.02
CA LEU A 88 5.90 -10.09 -10.92
C LEU A 88 4.70 -10.16 -11.86
N ASP A 89 4.42 -11.32 -12.45
CA ASP A 89 3.25 -11.49 -13.34
C ASP A 89 1.95 -11.36 -12.54
N ALA A 90 1.91 -11.95 -11.35
CA ALA A 90 0.76 -11.82 -10.46
C ALA A 90 0.50 -10.37 -10.07
N VAL A 91 1.53 -9.61 -9.67
CA VAL A 91 1.43 -8.19 -9.32
C VAL A 91 0.98 -7.36 -10.52
N GLU A 92 1.62 -7.51 -11.69
CA GLU A 92 1.26 -6.73 -12.89
C GLU A 92 -0.19 -6.97 -13.29
N GLN A 93 -0.62 -8.24 -13.45
CA GLN A 93 -1.96 -8.53 -13.94
C GLN A 93 -3.05 -8.15 -12.93
N THR A 94 -2.78 -8.30 -11.64
CA THR A 94 -3.69 -7.84 -10.58
C THR A 94 -3.89 -6.33 -10.63
N ILE A 95 -2.81 -5.55 -10.76
CA ILE A 95 -2.89 -4.08 -10.84
C ILE A 95 -3.56 -3.65 -12.14
N ARG A 96 -3.27 -4.29 -13.29
CA ARG A 96 -3.98 -4.02 -14.55
C ARG A 96 -5.48 -4.19 -14.43
N THR A 97 -5.93 -5.25 -13.74
CA THR A 97 -7.36 -5.48 -13.47
C THR A 97 -7.99 -4.30 -12.71
N MET A 98 -7.23 -3.70 -11.78
CA MET A 98 -7.69 -2.52 -11.04
C MET A 98 -7.55 -1.21 -11.84
N GLU A 99 -6.51 -1.05 -12.68
CA GLU A 99 -6.34 0.10 -13.58
C GLU A 99 -7.46 0.18 -14.64
N ASP A 100 -7.96 -0.97 -15.11
CA ASP A 100 -9.06 -1.03 -16.09
C ASP A 100 -10.44 -0.79 -15.44
N ASN A 101 -10.53 -0.77 -14.11
CA ASN A 101 -11.78 -0.61 -13.37
C ASN A 101 -11.96 0.83 -12.85
N PRO A 102 -13.01 1.57 -13.29
CA PRO A 102 -13.22 2.97 -12.92
C PRO A 102 -13.53 3.22 -11.44
N LEU A 103 -13.75 2.19 -10.63
CA LEU A 103 -13.96 2.33 -9.18
C LEU A 103 -12.70 2.78 -8.44
N PHE A 104 -11.52 2.35 -8.91
CA PHE A 104 -10.25 2.64 -8.25
C PHE A 104 -9.61 3.93 -8.75
N ASN A 105 -8.79 4.56 -7.91
CA ASN A 105 -8.00 5.73 -8.31
C ASN A 105 -6.67 5.27 -8.96
N ALA A 106 -6.76 4.64 -10.10
CA ALA A 106 -5.65 4.22 -10.95
C ALA A 106 -6.18 4.00 -12.36
N GLY A 107 -5.37 4.19 -13.41
CA GLY A 107 -5.80 3.99 -14.80
C GLY A 107 -7.10 4.70 -15.12
N LYS A 108 -8.11 3.95 -15.58
CA LYS A 108 -9.41 4.47 -16.02
C LYS A 108 -10.20 5.23 -14.96
N GLY A 109 -9.98 4.94 -13.68
CA GLY A 109 -10.67 5.62 -12.56
C GLY A 109 -9.82 6.70 -11.87
N ALA A 110 -8.72 7.12 -12.48
CA ALA A 110 -7.83 8.11 -11.92
C ALA A 110 -8.53 9.45 -11.66
N VAL A 111 -8.18 10.10 -10.55
CA VAL A 111 -8.64 11.45 -10.21
C VAL A 111 -8.10 12.49 -11.17
N PHE A 112 -8.69 13.68 -11.15
CA PHE A 112 -8.26 14.80 -11.97
C PHE A 112 -7.29 15.72 -11.23
N THR A 113 -6.34 16.28 -11.96
CA THR A 113 -5.52 17.43 -11.54
C THR A 113 -6.36 18.69 -11.45
N HIS A 114 -5.78 19.76 -10.89
CA HIS A 114 -6.41 21.07 -10.86
C HIS A 114 -6.79 21.61 -12.25
N GLU A 115 -5.97 21.27 -13.24
CA GLU A 115 -6.16 21.66 -14.64
C GLU A 115 -7.18 20.79 -15.39
N GLY A 116 -7.83 19.83 -14.70
CA GLY A 116 -8.84 18.96 -15.30
C GLY A 116 -8.26 17.86 -16.19
N ARG A 117 -7.03 17.40 -15.93
CA ARG A 117 -6.38 16.27 -16.61
C ARG A 117 -6.21 15.08 -15.68
N ASN A 118 -6.10 13.87 -16.24
CA ASN A 118 -5.66 12.70 -15.49
C ASN A 118 -4.15 12.53 -15.71
N GLU A 119 -3.41 12.39 -14.62
CA GLU A 119 -1.97 12.09 -14.62
C GLU A 119 -1.75 10.87 -13.75
N LEU A 120 -1.06 9.87 -14.28
CA LEU A 120 -0.93 8.54 -13.73
C LEU A 120 0.50 8.26 -13.31
N ASP A 121 0.67 7.57 -12.21
CA ASP A 121 1.95 7.14 -11.67
C ASP A 121 1.88 5.63 -11.35
N ALA A 122 2.95 4.87 -11.62
CA ALA A 122 3.07 3.48 -11.23
C ALA A 122 4.52 3.05 -11.00
N ALA A 123 4.71 2.07 -10.13
CA ALA A 123 5.99 1.38 -9.95
C ALA A 123 5.80 -0.11 -9.71
N ILE A 124 6.81 -0.90 -10.11
CA ILE A 124 6.92 -2.32 -9.82
C ILE A 124 8.36 -2.66 -9.44
N MET A 125 8.54 -3.61 -8.52
CA MET A 125 9.85 -4.04 -8.04
C MET A 125 9.93 -5.55 -7.87
N ASP A 126 11.06 -6.12 -8.29
CA ASP A 126 11.43 -7.53 -8.11
C ASP A 126 12.31 -7.67 -6.86
N GLY A 127 11.82 -8.40 -5.87
CA GLY A 127 12.55 -8.63 -4.62
C GLY A 127 13.74 -9.57 -4.77
N SER A 128 13.84 -10.33 -5.86
CA SER A 128 14.92 -11.32 -6.07
C SER A 128 16.26 -10.67 -6.38
N ASN A 129 16.25 -9.54 -7.08
CA ASN A 129 17.44 -8.85 -7.56
C ASN A 129 17.41 -7.34 -7.33
N LEU A 130 16.34 -6.83 -6.69
CA LEU A 130 16.06 -5.42 -6.43
C LEU A 130 15.87 -4.57 -7.70
N ALA A 131 15.67 -5.21 -8.87
CA ALA A 131 15.31 -4.48 -10.09
C ALA A 131 13.96 -3.80 -9.91
N ALA A 132 13.84 -2.57 -10.37
CA ALA A 132 12.64 -1.78 -10.26
C ALA A 132 12.41 -0.93 -11.51
N GLY A 133 11.16 -0.61 -11.77
CA GLY A 133 10.78 0.30 -12.83
C GLY A 133 9.57 1.13 -12.43
N ALA A 134 9.52 2.36 -12.90
CA ALA A 134 8.45 3.30 -12.59
C ALA A 134 8.16 4.25 -13.75
N VAL A 135 6.92 4.73 -13.81
CA VAL A 135 6.48 5.84 -14.64
C VAL A 135 5.73 6.85 -13.81
N ALA A 136 5.89 8.14 -14.12
CA ALA A 136 5.25 9.23 -13.38
C ALA A 136 4.71 10.31 -14.32
N GLY A 137 3.53 10.87 -13.97
CA GLY A 137 2.91 11.97 -14.71
C GLY A 137 2.54 11.61 -16.16
N VAL A 138 2.20 10.35 -16.45
CA VAL A 138 1.80 9.92 -17.79
C VAL A 138 0.30 10.13 -17.99
N THR A 139 -0.10 10.44 -19.25
CA THR A 139 -1.49 10.86 -19.56
C THR A 139 -2.17 10.05 -20.65
N ASP A 140 -1.47 9.07 -21.22
CA ASP A 140 -1.89 8.35 -22.43
C ASP A 140 -1.53 6.85 -22.41
N ILE A 141 -0.84 6.36 -21.39
CA ILE A 141 -0.52 4.94 -21.25
C ILE A 141 -1.69 4.24 -20.56
N LYS A 142 -2.35 3.31 -21.25
CA LYS A 142 -3.55 2.62 -20.75
C LYS A 142 -3.31 1.94 -19.40
N ASN A 143 -2.23 1.16 -19.29
CA ASN A 143 -1.84 0.47 -18.08
C ASN A 143 -0.44 0.90 -17.62
N PRO A 144 -0.33 1.93 -16.77
CA PRO A 144 0.96 2.44 -16.28
C PRO A 144 1.84 1.37 -15.61
N ILE A 145 1.24 0.38 -14.92
CA ILE A 145 2.01 -0.70 -14.29
C ILE A 145 2.79 -1.54 -15.30
N THR A 146 2.22 -1.79 -16.50
CA THR A 146 2.92 -2.49 -17.58
C THR A 146 4.08 -1.65 -18.10
N ALA A 147 3.91 -0.33 -18.24
CA ALA A 147 5.01 0.56 -18.62
C ALA A 147 6.12 0.58 -17.57
N ALA A 148 5.77 0.64 -16.28
CA ALA A 148 6.73 0.52 -15.19
C ALA A 148 7.54 -0.79 -15.29
N ARG A 149 6.88 -1.92 -15.58
CA ARG A 149 7.59 -3.19 -15.82
C ARG A 149 8.51 -3.14 -17.02
N ARG A 150 8.10 -2.51 -18.14
CA ARG A 150 8.97 -2.33 -19.31
C ARG A 150 10.18 -1.44 -19.02
N VAL A 151 10.03 -0.40 -18.21
CA VAL A 151 11.17 0.40 -17.73
C VAL A 151 12.17 -0.49 -17.01
N MET A 152 11.72 -1.34 -16.09
CA MET A 152 12.56 -2.27 -15.33
C MET A 152 13.29 -3.28 -16.25
N THR A 153 12.61 -3.84 -17.26
CA THR A 153 13.13 -4.96 -18.03
C THR A 153 13.87 -4.56 -19.33
N ASN A 154 13.52 -3.41 -19.91
CA ASN A 154 13.92 -3.04 -21.27
C ASN A 154 14.67 -1.70 -21.32
N SER A 155 15.06 -1.14 -20.16
CA SER A 155 15.87 0.08 -20.10
C SER A 155 16.91 0.04 -18.99
N PRO A 156 17.96 0.87 -19.03
CA PRO A 156 18.89 1.02 -17.91
C PRO A 156 18.35 1.94 -16.80
N HIS A 157 17.16 2.49 -16.98
CA HIS A 157 16.56 3.46 -16.07
C HIS A 157 15.63 2.80 -15.05
N VAL A 158 15.41 3.45 -13.92
CA VAL A 158 14.42 3.03 -12.91
C VAL A 158 13.13 3.83 -13.04
N LEU A 159 13.19 5.10 -13.41
CA LEU A 159 12.01 5.98 -13.45
C LEU A 159 12.04 6.85 -14.72
N LEU A 160 10.96 6.79 -15.48
CA LEU A 160 10.69 7.69 -16.61
C LEU A 160 9.45 8.54 -16.31
N ALA A 161 9.36 9.77 -16.87
CA ALA A 161 8.27 10.68 -16.57
C ALA A 161 7.70 11.37 -17.82
N GLY A 162 6.43 11.74 -17.74
CA GLY A 162 5.72 12.58 -18.71
C GLY A 162 5.86 12.09 -20.16
N ALA A 163 6.10 13.00 -21.10
CA ALA A 163 6.17 12.70 -22.53
C ALA A 163 7.28 11.70 -22.88
N GLY A 164 8.40 11.70 -22.14
CA GLY A 164 9.48 10.72 -22.36
C GLY A 164 9.05 9.31 -22.01
N ALA A 165 8.28 9.12 -20.93
CA ALA A 165 7.69 7.82 -20.56
C ALA A 165 6.66 7.36 -21.60
N SER A 166 5.83 8.26 -22.13
CA SER A 166 4.86 7.98 -23.19
C SER A 166 5.56 7.55 -24.50
N GLN A 167 6.64 8.24 -24.88
CA GLN A 167 7.44 7.88 -26.04
C GLN A 167 8.04 6.48 -25.86
N PHE A 168 8.67 6.20 -24.73
CA PHE A 168 9.23 4.89 -24.41
C PHE A 168 8.15 3.78 -24.48
N ALA A 169 6.98 4.01 -23.86
CA ALA A 169 5.88 3.06 -23.88
C ALA A 169 5.43 2.73 -25.32
N LYS A 170 5.34 3.73 -26.19
CA LYS A 170 5.01 3.56 -27.60
C LYS A 170 6.09 2.76 -28.35
N GLU A 171 7.37 3.02 -28.12
CA GLU A 171 8.48 2.26 -28.69
C GLU A 171 8.49 0.80 -28.21
N GLN A 172 8.01 0.53 -26.98
CA GLN A 172 7.84 -0.82 -26.44
C GLN A 172 6.56 -1.52 -26.92
N GLY A 173 5.77 -0.90 -27.82
CA GLY A 173 4.53 -1.46 -28.35
C GLY A 173 3.37 -1.54 -27.34
N LEU A 174 3.39 -0.71 -26.30
CA LEU A 174 2.31 -0.66 -25.32
C LEU A 174 1.09 0.09 -25.87
N GLU A 175 -0.08 -0.22 -25.32
CA GLU A 175 -1.33 0.42 -25.74
C GLU A 175 -1.40 1.87 -25.27
N ILE A 176 -1.36 2.78 -26.24
CA ILE A 176 -1.52 4.24 -26.03
C ILE A 176 -2.96 4.59 -26.33
N VAL A 177 -3.58 5.35 -25.42
CA VAL A 177 -4.96 5.77 -25.50
C VAL A 177 -5.09 7.29 -25.45
N PRO A 178 -6.14 7.89 -26.03
CA PRO A 178 -6.36 9.32 -25.86
C PRO A 178 -6.64 9.64 -24.39
N PRO A 179 -6.26 10.83 -23.86
CA PRO A 179 -6.51 11.22 -22.48
C PRO A 179 -7.98 11.11 -22.05
N SER A 180 -8.93 11.24 -22.98
CA SER A 180 -10.37 11.05 -22.75
C SER A 180 -10.75 9.61 -22.31
N TYR A 181 -9.89 8.62 -22.52
CA TYR A 181 -10.09 7.26 -22.02
C TYR A 181 -10.19 7.20 -20.51
N PHE A 182 -9.45 8.05 -19.80
CA PHE A 182 -9.41 8.09 -18.32
C PHE A 182 -10.53 8.93 -17.72
N TYR A 183 -11.28 9.67 -18.57
CA TYR A 183 -12.39 10.50 -18.10
C TYR A 183 -13.51 9.62 -17.55
N THR A 184 -13.95 9.92 -16.32
CA THR A 184 -15.20 9.41 -15.77
C THR A 184 -16.01 10.55 -15.17
N GLU A 185 -17.30 10.58 -15.44
CA GLU A 185 -18.24 11.61 -14.91
C GLU A 185 -18.15 11.70 -13.38
N LYS A 186 -18.08 10.54 -12.71
CA LYS A 186 -17.94 10.46 -11.26
C LYS A 186 -16.70 11.21 -10.76
N ARG A 187 -15.53 10.98 -11.36
CA ARG A 187 -14.28 11.63 -10.95
C ARG A 187 -14.24 13.11 -11.30
N PHE A 188 -14.84 13.47 -12.43
CA PHE A 188 -14.95 14.88 -12.81
C PHE A 188 -15.88 15.65 -11.87
N ASN A 189 -17.02 15.07 -11.48
CA ASN A 189 -17.91 15.64 -10.47
C ASN A 189 -17.24 15.70 -9.08
N GLU A 190 -16.45 14.68 -8.72
CA GLU A 190 -15.61 14.72 -7.51
C GLU A 190 -14.63 15.90 -7.54
N LEU A 191 -13.95 16.19 -8.65
CA LEU A 191 -13.11 17.39 -8.77
C LEU A 191 -13.90 18.66 -8.50
N ARG A 192 -15.11 18.80 -9.08
CA ARG A 192 -16.00 19.95 -8.87
C ARG A 192 -16.42 20.13 -7.41
N GLU A 193 -16.60 19.01 -6.68
CA GLU A 193 -16.92 18.98 -5.25
C GLU A 193 -15.69 19.11 -4.34
N ILE A 194 -14.51 18.61 -4.78
CA ILE A 194 -13.25 18.60 -4.01
C ILE A 194 -12.56 19.97 -3.99
N LEU A 195 -12.93 20.87 -4.87
CA LEU A 195 -12.67 22.29 -4.58
C LEU A 195 -13.20 22.67 -3.17
N LYS A 196 -13.86 21.72 -2.49
CA LYS A 196 -14.38 21.79 -1.12
C LYS A 196 -13.79 20.77 -0.13
N LYS A 197 -13.20 19.60 -0.52
CA LYS A 197 -12.62 18.56 0.41
C LYS A 197 -11.68 17.56 -0.28
N GLU A 198 -10.52 17.27 0.33
CA GLU A 198 -9.52 16.32 -0.18
C GLU A 198 -9.95 14.85 -0.12
N LYS A 199 -9.66 14.06 -1.17
CA LYS A 199 -9.81 12.61 -1.22
C LYS A 199 -8.57 11.95 -1.82
N TYR A 200 -8.15 10.82 -1.23
CA TYR A 200 -7.01 10.00 -1.64
C TYR A 200 -7.48 8.63 -2.11
N GLY A 201 -6.66 7.96 -2.87
CA GLY A 201 -6.84 6.55 -3.24
C GLY A 201 -5.66 6.11 -4.11
N THR A 202 -5.33 4.83 -4.07
CA THR A 202 -4.20 4.21 -4.76
C THR A 202 -4.49 2.72 -4.83
N VAL A 203 -4.05 2.01 -5.86
CA VAL A 203 -4.12 0.55 -5.89
C VAL A 203 -2.74 -0.05 -5.72
N GLY A 204 -2.66 -1.24 -5.11
CA GLY A 204 -1.40 -1.94 -4.94
C GLY A 204 -1.56 -3.44 -4.79
N CYS A 205 -0.47 -4.14 -5.06
CA CYS A 205 -0.37 -5.59 -4.93
C CYS A 205 1.02 -5.98 -4.46
N CYS A 206 1.09 -6.92 -3.52
CA CYS A 206 2.30 -7.62 -3.14
C CYS A 206 2.08 -9.13 -3.27
N ALA A 207 3.07 -9.85 -3.79
CA ALA A 207 2.97 -11.29 -4.01
C ALA A 207 4.27 -12.02 -3.64
N LEU A 208 4.10 -13.27 -3.17
CA LEU A 208 5.13 -14.29 -3.01
C LEU A 208 4.79 -15.43 -3.98
N ASP A 209 5.73 -15.82 -4.84
CA ASP A 209 5.56 -16.94 -5.75
C ASP A 209 6.12 -18.27 -5.17
N LYS A 210 5.81 -19.40 -5.82
CA LYS A 210 6.25 -20.74 -5.40
C LYS A 210 7.78 -20.92 -5.39
N ARG A 211 8.52 -20.06 -6.08
CA ARG A 211 9.99 -20.05 -6.08
C ARG A 211 10.58 -19.24 -4.93
N GLY A 212 9.72 -18.63 -4.10
CA GLY A 212 10.12 -17.79 -2.99
C GLY A 212 10.48 -16.37 -3.37
N ASN A 213 10.12 -15.91 -4.57
CA ASN A 213 10.35 -14.54 -5.00
C ASN A 213 9.21 -13.63 -4.59
N LEU A 214 9.58 -12.45 -4.11
CA LEU A 214 8.68 -11.37 -3.74
C LEU A 214 8.62 -10.32 -4.84
N ALA A 215 7.44 -9.75 -5.06
CA ALA A 215 7.24 -8.60 -5.91
C ALA A 215 6.23 -7.63 -5.29
N ALA A 216 6.41 -6.35 -5.53
CA ALA A 216 5.49 -5.28 -5.15
C ALA A 216 5.18 -4.39 -6.35
N GLY A 217 3.97 -3.85 -6.41
CA GLY A 217 3.59 -2.84 -7.38
C GLY A 217 2.52 -1.91 -6.81
N THR A 218 2.55 -0.68 -7.27
CA THR A 218 1.59 0.37 -6.89
C THR A 218 1.24 1.19 -8.12
N SER A 219 -0.03 1.60 -8.26
CA SER A 219 -0.51 2.47 -9.35
C SER A 219 -1.55 3.46 -8.85
N THR A 220 -1.53 4.70 -9.36
CA THR A 220 -2.39 5.77 -8.87
C THR A 220 -2.59 6.89 -9.89
N GLY A 221 -3.72 7.62 -9.75
CA GLY A 221 -3.91 8.97 -10.29
C GLY A 221 -3.37 10.06 -9.36
N GLY A 222 -2.84 9.70 -8.18
CA GLY A 222 -2.37 10.64 -7.16
C GLY A 222 -3.48 11.24 -6.31
N MET A 223 -3.25 12.45 -5.83
CA MET A 223 -4.20 13.25 -5.05
C MET A 223 -5.13 14.02 -5.99
N ALA A 224 -6.42 13.98 -5.72
CA ALA A 224 -7.39 14.78 -6.47
C ALA A 224 -7.08 16.28 -6.30
N ASN A 225 -7.28 17.06 -7.38
CA ASN A 225 -6.96 18.49 -7.42
C ASN A 225 -5.46 18.80 -7.23
N LYS A 226 -4.56 17.82 -7.47
CA LYS A 226 -3.11 18.06 -7.43
C LYS A 226 -2.68 19.11 -8.45
N ARG A 227 -1.63 19.88 -8.12
CA ARG A 227 -1.08 20.95 -8.95
C ARG A 227 0.39 20.71 -9.24
N TYR A 228 0.93 21.47 -10.20
CA TYR A 228 2.37 21.55 -10.47
C TYR A 228 3.01 20.19 -10.82
N ASN A 229 2.25 19.31 -11.51
CA ASN A 229 2.67 17.94 -11.83
C ASN A 229 3.12 17.16 -10.58
N ARG A 230 2.39 17.34 -9.45
CA ARG A 230 2.71 16.66 -8.18
C ARG A 230 2.76 15.16 -8.38
N ILE A 231 3.86 14.56 -7.96
CA ILE A 231 4.07 13.11 -7.88
C ILE A 231 4.00 12.70 -6.41
N GLY A 232 3.25 11.63 -6.12
CA GLY A 232 3.17 11.03 -4.78
C GLY A 232 4.23 9.97 -4.54
N ASP A 233 3.98 9.15 -3.54
CA ASP A 233 4.86 8.06 -3.12
C ASP A 233 4.84 6.85 -4.05
N SER A 234 3.75 6.61 -4.78
CA SER A 234 3.53 5.39 -5.55
C SER A 234 4.64 5.05 -6.54
N PRO A 235 5.18 5.99 -7.37
CA PRO A 235 6.25 5.69 -8.30
C PRO A 235 7.65 5.78 -7.66
N ILE A 236 7.76 6.14 -6.38
CA ILE A 236 9.03 6.31 -5.67
C ILE A 236 9.39 5.00 -4.95
N ILE A 237 10.40 4.30 -5.48
CA ILE A 237 10.93 3.07 -4.87
C ILE A 237 11.45 3.37 -3.46
N GLY A 238 10.99 2.57 -2.48
CA GLY A 238 11.28 2.76 -1.07
C GLY A 238 10.26 3.63 -0.32
N ALA A 239 9.46 4.44 -1.02
CA ALA A 239 8.39 5.23 -0.41
C ALA A 239 7.04 4.51 -0.45
N GLY A 240 6.43 4.35 -1.62
CA GLY A 240 5.15 3.67 -1.81
C GLY A 240 5.27 2.23 -2.30
N THR A 241 6.42 1.84 -2.86
CA THR A 241 6.65 0.51 -3.46
C THR A 241 8.04 0.01 -3.09
N TYR A 242 8.13 -1.20 -2.53
CA TYR A 242 9.41 -1.86 -2.24
C TYR A 242 9.27 -3.38 -2.21
N ALA A 243 10.28 -4.10 -2.69
CA ALA A 243 10.36 -5.56 -2.55
C ALA A 243 11.81 -6.03 -2.36
N ASN A 244 11.99 -6.97 -1.44
CA ASN A 244 13.28 -7.59 -1.14
C ASN A 244 13.05 -9.02 -0.62
N ASN A 245 13.56 -10.03 -1.30
CA ASN A 245 13.42 -11.45 -0.92
C ASN A 245 14.01 -11.77 0.46
N LYS A 246 14.89 -10.93 1.00
CA LYS A 246 15.41 -11.13 2.37
C LYS A 246 14.38 -10.78 3.45
N THR A 247 13.44 -9.90 3.13
CA THR A 247 12.50 -9.30 4.10
C THR A 247 11.05 -9.43 3.66
N CYS A 248 10.53 -8.43 2.90
CA CYS A 248 9.14 -8.35 2.49
C CYS A 248 8.94 -7.57 1.19
N ALA A 249 7.74 -7.69 0.62
CA ALA A 249 7.17 -6.80 -0.37
C ALA A 249 6.17 -5.85 0.32
N VAL A 250 6.16 -4.58 -0.06
CA VAL A 250 5.34 -3.51 0.53
C VAL A 250 4.74 -2.65 -0.57
N SER A 251 3.44 -2.35 -0.46
CA SER A 251 2.75 -1.33 -1.24
C SER A 251 1.95 -0.40 -0.33
N GLY A 252 2.09 0.90 -0.54
CA GLY A 252 1.53 1.94 0.30
C GLY A 252 0.37 2.70 -0.35
N THR A 253 -0.51 3.26 0.47
CA THR A 253 -1.62 4.12 0.07
C THR A 253 -1.94 5.13 1.17
N GLY A 254 -2.08 6.40 0.82
CA GLY A 254 -2.37 7.45 1.80
C GLY A 254 -1.82 8.82 1.40
N HIS A 255 -1.38 9.58 2.40
CA HIS A 255 -0.82 10.92 2.21
C HIS A 255 0.64 10.83 1.75
N GLY A 256 0.86 10.81 0.45
CA GLY A 256 2.14 10.52 -0.22
C GLY A 256 3.34 11.31 0.30
N GLU A 257 3.16 12.58 0.67
CA GLU A 257 4.22 13.45 1.21
C GLU A 257 4.87 12.87 2.47
N TYR A 258 4.09 12.21 3.32
CA TYR A 258 4.63 11.52 4.51
C TYR A 258 5.32 10.22 4.14
N PHE A 259 4.76 9.46 3.20
CA PHE A 259 5.37 8.22 2.73
C PHE A 259 6.73 8.48 2.06
N ILE A 260 6.87 9.54 1.27
CA ILE A 260 8.15 9.96 0.65
C ILE A 260 9.14 10.38 1.73
N ARG A 261 8.78 11.33 2.60
CA ARG A 261 9.67 11.90 3.62
C ARG A 261 10.21 10.87 4.60
N TRP A 262 9.44 9.82 4.87
CA TRP A 262 9.78 8.76 5.81
C TRP A 262 10.23 7.47 5.14
N THR A 263 10.28 7.42 3.79
CA THR A 263 10.65 6.22 3.01
C THR A 263 9.94 4.96 3.51
N VAL A 264 8.61 5.05 3.69
CA VAL A 264 7.79 4.14 4.49
C VAL A 264 7.97 2.67 4.09
N ALA A 265 7.93 2.37 2.78
CA ALA A 265 8.02 0.99 2.32
C ALA A 265 9.40 0.38 2.61
N HIS A 266 10.49 1.13 2.41
CA HIS A 266 11.84 0.67 2.72
C HIS A 266 12.09 0.58 4.24
N ASP A 267 11.55 1.52 5.04
CA ASP A 267 11.75 1.53 6.48
C ASP A 267 11.16 0.29 7.16
N ILE A 268 10.02 -0.23 6.67
CA ILE A 268 9.47 -1.51 7.11
C ILE A 268 10.47 -2.65 6.84
N SER A 269 10.99 -2.73 5.62
CA SER A 269 11.99 -3.74 5.24
C SER A 269 13.26 -3.61 6.06
N ALA A 270 13.75 -2.39 6.30
CA ALA A 270 14.93 -2.11 7.11
C ALA A 270 14.78 -2.54 8.57
N LEU A 271 13.60 -2.33 9.17
CA LEU A 271 13.30 -2.82 10.52
C LEU A 271 13.33 -4.34 10.61
N MET A 272 12.85 -5.04 9.58
CA MET A 272 12.95 -6.50 9.49
C MET A 272 14.41 -6.94 9.34
N GLU A 273 15.18 -6.30 8.44
CA GLU A 273 16.56 -6.70 8.13
C GLU A 273 17.52 -6.39 9.29
N TYR A 274 17.44 -5.21 9.89
CA TYR A 274 18.44 -4.73 10.86
C TYR A 274 18.03 -4.93 12.31
N LYS A 275 16.72 -5.03 12.61
CA LYS A 275 16.22 -5.27 13.98
C LYS A 275 15.58 -6.64 14.16
N GLY A 276 15.42 -7.43 13.10
CA GLY A 276 14.82 -8.76 13.17
C GLY A 276 13.33 -8.76 13.52
N LEU A 277 12.61 -7.62 13.31
CA LEU A 277 11.19 -7.55 13.55
C LEU A 277 10.43 -8.39 12.52
N SER A 278 9.29 -8.96 12.93
CA SER A 278 8.33 -9.55 12.00
C SER A 278 7.74 -8.48 11.07
N VAL A 279 7.19 -8.89 9.92
CA VAL A 279 6.50 -7.98 9.01
C VAL A 279 5.36 -7.23 9.69
N LYS A 280 4.68 -7.88 10.62
CA LYS A 280 3.64 -7.28 11.45
C LYS A 280 4.19 -6.17 12.34
N GLU A 281 5.16 -6.50 13.21
CA GLU A 281 5.73 -5.54 14.15
C GLU A 281 6.33 -4.33 13.43
N ALA A 282 7.06 -4.57 12.32
CA ALA A 282 7.67 -3.50 11.53
C ALA A 282 6.60 -2.59 10.89
N SER A 283 5.60 -3.17 10.23
CA SER A 283 4.57 -2.39 9.54
C SER A 283 3.63 -1.66 10.50
N GLU A 284 3.25 -2.28 11.62
CA GLU A 284 2.46 -1.62 12.67
C GLU A 284 3.22 -0.46 13.33
N LEU A 285 4.51 -0.64 13.64
CA LEU A 285 5.36 0.43 14.18
C LEU A 285 5.42 1.64 13.25
N ILE A 286 5.58 1.40 11.95
CA ILE A 286 5.65 2.49 10.98
C ILE A 286 4.29 3.16 10.80
N VAL A 287 3.22 2.42 10.57
CA VAL A 287 1.90 2.97 10.20
C VAL A 287 1.16 3.52 11.41
N ASN A 288 1.13 2.80 12.53
CA ASN A 288 0.29 3.12 13.68
C ASN A 288 1.01 3.94 14.77
N ASP A 289 2.36 4.07 14.70
CA ASP A 289 3.12 4.90 15.62
C ASP A 289 3.86 6.04 14.88
N LYS A 290 4.82 5.72 14.00
CA LYS A 290 5.68 6.71 13.36
C LYS A 290 4.90 7.68 12.46
N LEU A 291 4.06 7.18 11.56
CA LEU A 291 3.23 8.03 10.68
C LEU A 291 2.21 8.85 11.46
N VAL A 292 1.56 8.27 12.48
CA VAL A 292 0.60 8.99 13.33
C VAL A 292 1.27 10.14 14.05
N LYS A 293 2.44 9.91 14.67
CA LYS A 293 3.22 10.97 15.33
C LYS A 293 3.67 12.08 14.39
N ALA A 294 3.93 11.72 13.12
CA ALA A 294 4.29 12.68 12.08
C ALA A 294 3.09 13.47 11.53
N GLY A 295 1.85 13.06 11.81
CA GLY A 295 0.62 13.64 11.25
C GLY A 295 0.22 13.02 9.91
N GLY A 296 0.81 11.90 9.50
CA GLY A 296 0.51 11.19 8.25
C GLY A 296 -0.66 10.22 8.40
N SER A 297 -1.45 10.07 7.34
CA SER A 297 -2.58 9.13 7.27
C SER A 297 -2.44 8.21 6.06
N GLY A 298 -2.81 6.94 6.26
CA GLY A 298 -2.80 5.93 5.21
C GLY A 298 -2.63 4.52 5.75
N GLY A 299 -2.16 3.61 4.91
CA GLY A 299 -1.89 2.23 5.25
C GLY A 299 -0.94 1.58 4.26
N VAL A 300 -0.53 0.37 4.59
CA VAL A 300 0.28 -0.48 3.72
C VAL A 300 -0.30 -1.89 3.65
N ILE A 301 0.05 -2.58 2.59
CA ILE A 301 -0.04 -4.04 2.51
C ILE A 301 1.38 -4.60 2.42
N CYS A 302 1.62 -5.70 3.13
CA CYS A 302 2.92 -6.35 3.15
C CYS A 302 2.76 -7.87 3.06
N VAL A 303 3.70 -8.53 2.39
CA VAL A 303 3.92 -9.98 2.48
C VAL A 303 5.39 -10.27 2.68
N ASP A 304 5.76 -11.13 3.62
CA ASP A 304 7.14 -11.54 3.85
C ASP A 304 7.52 -12.81 3.06
N LYS A 305 8.80 -13.20 3.13
CA LYS A 305 9.35 -14.39 2.48
C LYS A 305 8.76 -15.73 2.96
N ASN A 306 8.00 -15.74 4.04
CA ASN A 306 7.29 -16.90 4.57
C ASN A 306 5.82 -16.90 4.19
N GLY A 307 5.34 -15.82 3.53
CA GLY A 307 3.94 -15.63 3.17
C GLY A 307 3.08 -15.07 4.30
N ASN A 308 3.67 -14.57 5.39
CA ASN A 308 2.94 -13.83 6.39
C ASN A 308 2.51 -12.49 5.81
N ILE A 309 1.23 -12.14 5.99
CA ILE A 309 0.62 -10.93 5.47
C ILE A 309 0.34 -9.96 6.61
N SER A 310 0.59 -8.67 6.38
CA SER A 310 0.21 -7.58 7.28
C SER A 310 -0.41 -6.42 6.48
N MET A 311 -1.52 -5.85 7.01
CA MET A 311 -2.30 -4.81 6.32
C MET A 311 -2.68 -3.67 7.27
N PRO A 312 -1.74 -3.05 8.00
CA PRO A 312 -2.05 -1.99 8.96
C PRO A 312 -2.42 -0.68 8.25
N PHE A 313 -3.37 0.06 8.84
CA PHE A 313 -3.73 1.40 8.41
C PHE A 313 -4.23 2.25 9.58
N ASN A 314 -4.03 3.56 9.51
CA ASN A 314 -4.45 4.54 10.49
C ASN A 314 -5.56 5.49 10.00
N SER A 315 -6.01 5.32 8.74
CA SER A 315 -7.17 6.02 8.16
C SER A 315 -8.51 5.43 8.66
N ALA A 316 -9.63 5.99 8.24
CA ALA A 316 -10.96 5.49 8.62
C ALA A 316 -11.29 4.13 8.00
N GLY A 317 -10.78 3.85 6.78
CA GLY A 317 -10.94 2.58 6.09
C GLY A 317 -9.82 2.35 5.08
N MET A 318 -9.68 1.08 4.65
CA MET A 318 -8.79 0.68 3.56
C MET A 318 -9.41 -0.49 2.81
N PHE A 319 -9.64 -0.34 1.52
CA PHE A 319 -10.00 -1.44 0.64
C PHE A 319 -8.82 -2.39 0.53
N ARG A 320 -8.98 -3.66 0.92
CA ARG A 320 -7.91 -4.64 0.93
C ARG A 320 -8.42 -6.06 0.75
N GLY A 321 -7.56 -6.93 0.26
CA GLY A 321 -7.87 -8.35 0.09
C GLY A 321 -6.61 -9.20 0.03
N PHE A 322 -6.75 -10.50 0.26
CA PHE A 322 -5.64 -11.44 0.21
C PHE A 322 -6.10 -12.85 -0.15
N ALA A 323 -5.16 -13.67 -0.58
CA ALA A 323 -5.28 -15.13 -0.66
C ALA A 323 -3.92 -15.79 -0.40
N THR A 324 -3.93 -16.98 0.20
CA THR A 324 -2.75 -17.76 0.56
C THR A 324 -2.89 -19.23 0.12
N ALA A 325 -1.77 -19.93 0.05
CA ALA A 325 -1.70 -21.31 -0.43
C ALA A 325 -2.44 -22.29 0.48
N ASP A 326 -2.57 -22.01 1.77
CA ASP A 326 -3.33 -22.83 2.73
C ASP A 326 -4.87 -22.61 2.62
N GLY A 327 -5.32 -21.85 1.62
CA GLY A 327 -6.73 -21.64 1.31
C GLY A 327 -7.40 -20.51 2.09
N LYS A 328 -6.66 -19.74 2.89
CA LYS A 328 -7.20 -18.54 3.52
C LYS A 328 -7.32 -17.42 2.49
N GLU A 329 -8.45 -16.74 2.50
CA GLU A 329 -8.70 -15.57 1.64
C GLU A 329 -9.71 -14.64 2.30
N GLY A 330 -9.68 -13.37 1.92
CA GLY A 330 -10.62 -12.39 2.46
C GLY A 330 -10.59 -11.05 1.75
N ILE A 331 -11.72 -10.34 1.79
CA ILE A 331 -11.91 -8.98 1.27
C ILE A 331 -12.46 -8.11 2.41
N PHE A 332 -11.83 -6.99 2.66
CA PHE A 332 -12.13 -6.10 3.77
C PHE A 332 -12.18 -4.64 3.32
N VAL A 333 -12.97 -3.84 4.00
CA VAL A 333 -13.14 -2.40 3.77
C VAL A 333 -12.93 -1.62 5.07
N TYR A 334 -13.56 -2.06 6.15
CA TYR A 334 -13.64 -1.33 7.41
C TYR A 334 -12.58 -1.79 8.43
N LYS A 335 -12.38 -0.94 9.44
CA LYS A 335 -11.37 -1.17 10.49
C LYS A 335 -11.75 -2.27 11.47
N ASP A 336 -13.04 -2.48 11.69
CA ASP A 336 -13.60 -3.45 12.62
C ASP A 336 -13.75 -4.87 12.04
N GLU A 337 -13.40 -5.07 10.77
CA GLU A 337 -13.41 -6.38 10.14
C GLU A 337 -12.16 -7.18 10.52
N VAL A 338 -12.38 -8.44 10.89
CA VAL A 338 -11.33 -9.38 11.30
C VAL A 338 -11.27 -10.56 10.36
N ILE A 339 -10.08 -11.13 10.22
CA ILE A 339 -9.88 -12.40 9.52
C ILE A 339 -10.46 -13.49 10.41
N LYS A 340 -11.40 -14.26 9.86
CA LYS A 340 -12.00 -15.41 10.53
C LYS A 340 -11.19 -16.67 10.30
#